data_07231d49266dd4523d7764d3f1c0284a
#
_entry.id   07231d49266dd4523d7764d3f1c0284a
#
_cell.length_a   1.000
_cell.length_b   1.000
_cell.length_c   1.000
_cell.angle_alpha   90.00
_cell.angle_beta   90.00
_cell.angle_gamma   90.00
#
_symmetry.space_group_name_H-M   'P 1'
#
loop_
_entity.id
_entity.type
_entity.pdbx_description
1 polymer ?
#
loop_
_entity_poly.entity_id
_entity_poly.type
_entity_poly.pdbx_seq_one_letter_code
_entity_poly.pdbx_strand_id
1 'polypeptide(L)'
;MRMFIRDIAAVAALAAACTGAYALDTLPGIFDSSFRSLKVQRADNFFAAPVLSLGEQGTLTVTFDRLVEDRDFLRYRLVHCNSDWQPSQLMESEYLDTFNDISIDDYAFSQNTFVHYVNYRIEFPTEDAHPLVSGNYLLQVYDEDDPDTVLLQTRFSIEEPAVEINASADAHTDRGINGEYQQVTMTVDTQRQRVRDPYNDVITVIEQNYSPSMPVTVTHPQRVESDRLVYEHLQPLIFRAGNEYRRFETVRADYPGMSVDSVKYMGRNYYAWLRTDVPARDRSYTYDRTQNGRYMVREYNATDSDLGADYVTVHFTLQMPELANAAVYLDGEVWQGRFTDANRLRYDRDRQAYIAEIPLKQGSYNYRYVIVGSNGADPYFIDGDKYETHNEYTVKTFIREVGSRYDRLVGTKTVYAFE
;
A
#
# COMPACT_ATOMS: atom_id res chain seq x y z
N MET A 1 -80.18 -17.68 13.99
CA MET A 1 -79.94 -16.57 13.04
C MET A 1 -79.06 -15.55 13.74
N ARG A 2 -77.73 -15.74 13.66
CA ARG A 2 -76.71 -14.75 14.13
C ARG A 2 -75.56 -14.75 13.11
N MET A 3 -75.42 -13.60 12.48
CA MET A 3 -74.40 -13.28 11.49
C MET A 3 -73.06 -13.05 12.22
N PHE A 4 -71.99 -13.78 11.88
CA PHE A 4 -70.64 -13.50 12.31
C PHE A 4 -69.92 -12.75 11.20
N ILE A 5 -69.55 -11.53 11.51
CA ILE A 5 -68.62 -10.70 10.71
C ILE A 5 -67.23 -11.13 11.10
N ARG A 6 -66.41 -11.56 10.13
CA ARG A 6 -64.98 -11.82 10.29
C ARG A 6 -64.21 -10.61 9.78
N ASP A 7 -63.59 -9.90 10.71
CA ASP A 7 -62.58 -8.90 10.43
C ASP A 7 -61.32 -9.53 9.91
N ILE A 8 -60.92 -9.15 8.67
CA ILE A 8 -59.61 -9.50 8.10
C ILE A 8 -58.71 -8.33 8.40
N ALA A 9 -57.81 -8.51 9.38
CA ALA A 9 -56.72 -7.58 9.63
C ALA A 9 -55.57 -7.92 8.63
N ALA A 10 -55.36 -7.02 7.69
CA ALA A 10 -54.22 -7.08 6.80
C ALA A 10 -52.94 -6.59 7.57
N VAL A 11 -52.08 -7.49 7.91
CA VAL A 11 -50.74 -7.17 8.44
C VAL A 11 -49.84 -6.84 7.25
N ALA A 12 -49.57 -5.57 7.01
CA ALA A 12 -48.55 -5.11 6.09
C ALA A 12 -47.19 -5.30 6.76
N ALA A 13 -46.45 -6.34 6.39
CA ALA A 13 -45.03 -6.52 6.76
C ALA A 13 -44.19 -5.52 5.96
N LEU A 14 -43.78 -4.44 6.61
CA LEU A 14 -42.73 -3.56 6.10
C LEU A 14 -41.37 -4.36 6.17
N ALA A 15 -40.94 -4.93 5.06
CA ALA A 15 -39.59 -5.42 4.91
C ALA A 15 -38.65 -4.20 4.84
N ALA A 16 -38.05 -3.82 5.96
CA ALA A 16 -36.94 -2.90 5.98
C ALA A 16 -35.76 -3.61 5.32
N ALA A 17 -35.52 -3.31 4.05
CA ALA A 17 -34.27 -3.67 3.39
C ALA A 17 -33.15 -2.87 4.07
N CYS A 18 -32.48 -3.47 5.04
CA CYS A 18 -31.19 -3.00 5.49
C CYS A 18 -30.21 -3.21 4.32
N THR A 19 -30.09 -2.22 3.45
CA THR A 19 -28.92 -2.08 2.59
C THR A 19 -27.76 -1.77 3.51
N GLY A 20 -27.06 -2.83 3.95
CA GLY A 20 -25.75 -2.66 4.58
C GLY A 20 -24.88 -1.93 3.55
N ALA A 21 -24.56 -0.67 3.82
CA ALA A 21 -23.51 0.02 3.11
C ALA A 21 -22.23 -0.78 3.39
N TYR A 22 -21.84 -1.64 2.46
CA TYR A 22 -20.50 -2.22 2.49
C TYR A 22 -19.52 -1.06 2.38
N ALA A 23 -18.63 -0.91 3.36
CA ALA A 23 -17.54 0.03 3.27
C ALA A 23 -16.78 -0.26 1.96
N LEU A 24 -16.50 0.80 1.19
CA LEU A 24 -15.73 0.65 -0.05
C LEU A 24 -14.38 0.01 0.30
N ASP A 25 -13.98 -1.02 -0.44
CA ASP A 25 -12.61 -1.54 -0.34
C ASP A 25 -11.66 -0.51 -0.95
N THR A 26 -10.95 0.19 -0.10
CA THR A 26 -10.04 1.26 -0.50
C THR A 26 -8.57 0.84 -0.44
N LEU A 27 -8.23 -0.40 -0.06
CA LEU A 27 -6.85 -0.88 -0.14
C LEU A 27 -6.38 -0.90 -1.61
N PRO A 28 -5.14 -0.47 -1.89
CA PRO A 28 -4.59 -0.56 -3.24
C PRO A 28 -4.54 -2.03 -3.69
N GLY A 29 -4.57 -2.28 -4.99
CA GLY A 29 -4.49 -3.64 -5.51
C GLY A 29 -4.93 -3.81 -6.96
N ILE A 30 -4.69 -5.00 -7.44
CA ILE A 30 -5.08 -5.49 -8.77
C ILE A 30 -6.23 -6.48 -8.57
N PHE A 31 -7.34 -6.27 -9.25
CA PHE A 31 -8.55 -7.10 -9.14
C PHE A 31 -8.74 -8.02 -10.34
N ASP A 32 -8.25 -7.62 -11.52
CA ASP A 32 -8.20 -8.47 -12.69
C ASP A 32 -6.83 -9.12 -12.84
N SER A 33 -6.82 -10.44 -12.92
CA SER A 33 -5.61 -11.26 -12.97
C SER A 33 -4.76 -11.11 -14.24
N SER A 34 -5.20 -10.40 -15.25
CA SER A 34 -4.40 -10.05 -16.44
C SER A 34 -3.48 -8.85 -16.20
N PHE A 35 -3.73 -8.04 -15.16
CA PHE A 35 -2.89 -6.91 -14.79
C PHE A 35 -1.76 -7.30 -13.84
N ARG A 36 -0.63 -6.59 -13.93
CA ARG A 36 0.57 -6.81 -13.11
C ARG A 36 1.32 -5.51 -12.86
N SER A 37 2.28 -5.57 -11.97
CA SER A 37 3.34 -4.56 -11.76
C SER A 37 2.79 -3.16 -11.47
N LEU A 38 1.66 -3.07 -10.74
CA LEU A 38 1.10 -1.78 -10.32
C LEU A 38 2.07 -1.05 -9.40
N LYS A 39 2.49 0.14 -9.83
CA LYS A 39 3.42 1.01 -9.12
C LYS A 39 2.91 2.44 -9.10
N VAL A 40 3.00 3.10 -7.96
CA VAL A 40 2.84 4.55 -7.83
C VAL A 40 4.10 5.15 -7.23
N GLN A 41 4.63 6.19 -7.84
CA GLN A 41 5.86 6.82 -7.40
C GLN A 41 5.89 8.30 -7.74
N ARG A 42 6.69 9.06 -7.00
CA ARG A 42 7.01 10.43 -7.36
C ARG A 42 8.04 10.45 -8.49
N ALA A 43 7.86 11.34 -9.45
CA ALA A 43 8.80 11.49 -10.57
C ALA A 43 10.18 11.98 -10.11
N ASP A 44 10.23 12.79 -9.05
CA ASP A 44 11.46 13.38 -8.50
C ASP A 44 12.18 12.49 -7.48
N ASN A 45 11.46 11.57 -6.83
CA ASN A 45 12.05 10.70 -5.81
C ASN A 45 11.30 9.35 -5.71
N PHE A 46 11.90 8.34 -6.31
CA PHE A 46 11.37 6.98 -6.36
C PHE A 46 11.06 6.37 -4.98
N PHE A 47 11.82 6.74 -3.94
CA PHE A 47 11.68 6.16 -2.61
C PHE A 47 10.77 6.97 -1.66
N ALA A 48 10.37 8.17 -2.08
CA ALA A 48 9.46 8.97 -1.27
C ALA A 48 8.05 8.37 -1.26
N ALA A 49 7.32 8.61 -0.17
CA ALA A 49 5.89 8.34 -0.14
C ALA A 49 5.19 9.12 -1.29
N PRO A 50 4.14 8.56 -1.91
CA PRO A 50 3.43 9.22 -3.01
C PRO A 50 2.54 10.35 -2.47
N VAL A 51 3.19 11.42 -2.04
CA VAL A 51 2.58 12.65 -1.55
C VAL A 51 3.08 13.82 -2.39
N LEU A 52 2.19 14.64 -2.89
CA LEU A 52 2.48 15.89 -3.59
C LEU A 52 1.95 17.08 -2.80
N SER A 53 2.57 18.24 -2.96
CA SER A 53 2.05 19.49 -2.37
C SER A 53 1.04 20.15 -3.31
N LEU A 54 -0.08 20.60 -2.76
CA LEU A 54 -1.14 21.28 -3.50
C LEU A 54 -0.61 22.58 -4.13
N GLY A 55 -0.80 22.72 -5.43
CA GLY A 55 -0.39 23.91 -6.18
C GLY A 55 1.10 24.05 -6.46
N GLU A 56 1.92 23.07 -6.07
CA GLU A 56 3.36 23.03 -6.39
C GLU A 56 3.64 22.15 -7.61
N GLN A 57 4.82 22.36 -8.22
CA GLN A 57 5.28 21.50 -9.29
C GLN A 57 5.72 20.15 -8.71
N GLY A 58 5.10 19.10 -9.16
CA GLY A 58 5.41 17.71 -8.79
C GLY A 58 4.48 16.77 -9.54
N THR A 59 4.97 15.62 -9.92
CA THR A 59 4.19 14.62 -10.66
C THR A 59 4.32 13.27 -10.02
N LEU A 60 3.20 12.57 -9.90
CA LEU A 60 3.13 11.14 -9.63
C LEU A 60 3.05 10.40 -10.95
N THR A 61 3.74 9.29 -11.03
CA THR A 61 3.62 8.34 -12.13
C THR A 61 2.99 7.06 -11.58
N VAL A 62 1.91 6.61 -12.20
CA VAL A 62 1.31 5.30 -11.95
C VAL A 62 1.56 4.45 -13.17
N THR A 63 2.24 3.32 -13.00
CA THR A 63 2.51 2.36 -14.08
C THR A 63 1.93 1.00 -13.75
N PHE A 64 1.48 0.30 -14.76
CA PHE A 64 1.02 -1.09 -14.66
C PHE A 64 1.07 -1.76 -16.01
N ASP A 65 1.15 -3.09 -16.02
CA ASP A 65 1.16 -3.89 -17.23
C ASP A 65 -0.15 -4.66 -17.35
N ARG A 66 -0.60 -4.85 -18.58
CA ARG A 66 -1.61 -5.85 -18.96
C ARG A 66 -0.99 -6.92 -19.84
N LEU A 67 -1.13 -8.20 -19.47
CA LEU A 67 -0.55 -9.34 -20.17
C LEU A 67 -1.43 -9.75 -21.34
N VAL A 68 -1.40 -8.97 -22.41
CA VAL A 68 -2.18 -9.13 -23.64
C VAL A 68 -1.36 -8.70 -24.86
N GLU A 69 -1.82 -9.09 -26.07
CA GLU A 69 -1.18 -8.72 -27.34
C GLU A 69 -1.66 -7.37 -27.87
N ASP A 70 -2.91 -6.99 -27.58
CA ASP A 70 -3.55 -5.76 -28.04
C ASP A 70 -3.85 -4.83 -26.88
N ARG A 71 -3.91 -3.53 -27.15
CA ARG A 71 -4.28 -2.54 -26.13
C ARG A 71 -5.76 -2.57 -25.81
N ASP A 72 -6.09 -2.22 -24.57
CA ASP A 72 -7.45 -1.90 -24.17
C ASP A 72 -7.61 -0.38 -24.03
N PHE A 73 -8.85 0.07 -24.14
CA PHE A 73 -9.23 1.46 -23.91
C PHE A 73 -9.57 1.63 -22.43
N LEU A 74 -8.54 2.00 -21.66
CA LEU A 74 -8.66 2.15 -20.23
C LEU A 74 -8.88 3.61 -19.86
N ARG A 75 -9.62 3.80 -18.79
CA ARG A 75 -9.88 5.11 -18.20
C ARG A 75 -9.58 5.05 -16.70
N TYR A 76 -9.38 6.22 -16.10
CA TYR A 76 -9.25 6.30 -14.66
C TYR A 76 -10.13 7.42 -14.09
N ARG A 77 -10.49 7.26 -12.84
CA ARG A 77 -11.14 8.25 -12.00
C ARG A 77 -10.45 8.38 -10.66
N LEU A 78 -10.63 9.52 -10.03
CA LEU A 78 -10.13 9.81 -8.70
C LEU A 78 -11.30 9.82 -7.70
N VAL A 79 -11.06 9.28 -6.51
CA VAL A 79 -11.99 9.38 -5.39
C VAL A 79 -11.26 10.08 -4.25
N HIS A 80 -11.78 11.24 -3.84
CA HIS A 80 -11.24 11.96 -2.69
C HIS A 80 -11.66 11.27 -1.40
N CYS A 81 -10.69 10.97 -0.52
CA CYS A 81 -10.87 10.23 0.71
C CYS A 81 -10.42 11.02 1.94
N ASN A 82 -11.02 10.71 3.07
CA ASN A 82 -10.62 11.19 4.40
C ASN A 82 -9.35 10.50 4.91
N SER A 83 -8.92 10.83 6.11
CA SER A 83 -7.75 10.26 6.78
C SER A 83 -7.80 8.74 6.94
N ASP A 84 -8.99 8.16 7.02
CA ASP A 84 -9.27 6.72 7.10
C ASP A 84 -9.46 6.03 5.74
N TRP A 85 -9.18 6.75 4.65
CA TRP A 85 -9.37 6.31 3.27
C TRP A 85 -10.83 6.08 2.86
N GLN A 86 -11.82 6.39 3.70
CA GLN A 86 -13.21 6.38 3.26
C GLN A 86 -13.51 7.61 2.40
N PRO A 87 -14.35 7.48 1.37
CA PRO A 87 -14.71 8.62 0.52
C PRO A 87 -15.20 9.80 1.32
N SER A 88 -14.75 10.99 0.97
CA SER A 88 -15.24 12.23 1.56
C SER A 88 -16.65 12.57 1.08
N GLN A 89 -17.25 13.61 1.66
CA GLN A 89 -18.59 14.10 1.24
C GLN A 89 -18.51 15.18 0.16
N LEU A 90 -17.35 15.34 -0.48
CA LEU A 90 -17.16 16.28 -1.57
C LEU A 90 -17.72 15.72 -2.88
N MET A 91 -18.29 16.60 -3.70
CA MET A 91 -18.62 16.29 -5.10
C MET A 91 -17.33 16.34 -5.94
N GLU A 92 -17.30 15.64 -7.05
CA GLU A 92 -16.12 15.55 -7.93
C GLU A 92 -15.60 16.93 -8.35
N SER A 93 -16.46 17.84 -8.74
CA SER A 93 -16.13 19.22 -9.11
C SER A 93 -15.57 20.08 -7.97
N GLU A 94 -15.59 19.60 -6.72
CA GLU A 94 -15.02 20.31 -5.57
C GLU A 94 -13.59 19.89 -5.27
N TYR A 95 -13.13 18.72 -5.77
CA TYR A 95 -11.77 18.25 -5.55
C TYR A 95 -10.96 18.06 -6.82
N LEU A 96 -11.58 18.13 -8.01
CA LEU A 96 -10.92 18.01 -9.30
C LEU A 96 -11.45 19.06 -10.26
N ASP A 97 -10.58 19.72 -11.02
CA ASP A 97 -10.92 20.80 -11.95
C ASP A 97 -11.29 20.31 -13.35
N THR A 98 -11.45 19.01 -13.54
CA THR A 98 -11.84 18.41 -14.82
C THR A 98 -12.96 17.38 -14.61
N PHE A 99 -13.46 16.86 -15.73
CA PHE A 99 -14.38 15.73 -15.70
C PHE A 99 -13.65 14.45 -15.23
N ASN A 100 -14.17 13.83 -14.19
CA ASN A 100 -13.53 12.71 -13.49
C ASN A 100 -13.70 11.36 -14.21
N ASP A 101 -13.37 11.35 -15.49
CA ASP A 101 -13.42 10.20 -16.39
C ASP A 101 -12.34 10.40 -17.46
N ILE A 102 -11.09 10.06 -17.11
CA ILE A 102 -9.91 10.48 -17.85
C ILE A 102 -9.35 9.28 -18.62
N SER A 103 -9.12 9.44 -19.94
CA SER A 103 -8.52 8.41 -20.79
C SER A 103 -7.07 8.15 -20.43
N ILE A 104 -6.63 6.90 -20.56
CA ILE A 104 -5.22 6.50 -20.43
C ILE A 104 -4.65 6.32 -21.84
N ASP A 105 -4.03 7.38 -22.36
CA ASP A 105 -3.51 7.41 -23.73
C ASP A 105 -2.02 7.12 -23.82
N ASP A 106 -1.29 7.18 -22.69
CA ASP A 106 0.12 6.82 -22.62
C ASP A 106 0.25 5.32 -22.36
N TYR A 107 0.57 4.58 -23.42
CA TYR A 107 0.82 3.14 -23.38
C TYR A 107 1.91 2.77 -24.38
N ALA A 108 2.60 1.67 -24.10
CA ALA A 108 3.59 1.11 -25.02
C ALA A 108 3.61 -0.44 -24.92
N PHE A 109 3.91 -1.09 -26.03
CA PHE A 109 4.08 -2.53 -26.07
C PHE A 109 5.45 -2.95 -25.56
N SER A 110 5.50 -4.09 -24.89
CA SER A 110 6.76 -4.70 -24.46
C SER A 110 7.72 -4.93 -25.63
N GLN A 111 9.02 -4.84 -25.35
CA GLN A 111 10.07 -4.90 -26.36
C GLN A 111 11.08 -6.01 -26.03
N ASN A 112 11.25 -6.94 -26.97
CA ASN A 112 12.19 -8.06 -26.85
C ASN A 112 11.95 -8.97 -25.63
N THR A 113 10.70 -9.12 -25.22
CA THR A 113 10.26 -9.99 -24.12
C THR A 113 9.63 -11.27 -24.63
N PHE A 114 9.70 -12.34 -23.85
CA PHE A 114 9.00 -13.60 -24.13
C PHE A 114 7.53 -13.54 -23.73
N VAL A 115 7.24 -12.85 -22.61
CA VAL A 115 5.88 -12.55 -22.19
C VAL A 115 5.51 -11.18 -22.74
N HIS A 116 4.53 -11.14 -23.64
CA HIS A 116 4.06 -9.90 -24.21
C HIS A 116 3.10 -9.20 -23.23
N TYR A 117 3.19 -7.89 -23.16
CA TYR A 117 2.33 -7.04 -22.36
C TYR A 117 2.22 -5.65 -22.96
N VAL A 118 1.18 -4.94 -22.59
CA VAL A 118 1.04 -3.51 -22.79
C VAL A 118 1.31 -2.81 -21.46
N ASN A 119 2.29 -1.93 -21.43
CA ASN A 119 2.56 -1.06 -20.28
C ASN A 119 1.74 0.20 -20.42
N TYR A 120 1.01 0.57 -19.38
CA TYR A 120 0.23 1.80 -19.28
C TYR A 120 0.87 2.72 -18.26
N ARG A 121 0.83 4.01 -18.56
CA ARG A 121 1.38 5.06 -17.70
C ARG A 121 0.38 6.18 -17.51
N ILE A 122 0.18 6.60 -16.28
CA ILE A 122 -0.61 7.76 -15.89
C ILE A 122 0.32 8.73 -15.19
N GLU A 123 0.38 9.96 -15.66
CA GLU A 123 1.00 11.08 -14.95
C GLU A 123 -0.11 11.94 -14.33
N PHE A 124 0.07 12.36 -13.06
CA PHE A 124 -0.88 13.21 -12.34
C PHE A 124 -0.14 14.12 -11.35
N PRO A 125 -0.50 15.41 -11.25
CA PRO A 125 -1.47 16.13 -12.08
C PRO A 125 -0.96 16.37 -13.51
N THR A 126 -1.89 16.66 -14.43
CA THR A 126 -1.62 17.06 -15.81
C THR A 126 -2.05 18.52 -16.03
N GLU A 127 -1.77 19.07 -17.22
CA GLU A 127 -2.27 20.41 -17.58
C GLU A 127 -3.81 20.50 -17.56
N ASP A 128 -4.48 19.38 -17.82
CA ASP A 128 -5.95 19.26 -17.92
C ASP A 128 -6.62 18.69 -16.66
N ALA A 129 -5.86 18.22 -15.67
CA ALA A 129 -6.40 17.59 -14.48
C ALA A 129 -5.60 17.94 -13.22
N HIS A 130 -6.14 18.84 -12.39
CA HIS A 130 -5.51 19.30 -11.17
C HIS A 130 -6.36 19.00 -9.93
N PRO A 131 -5.73 18.60 -8.81
CA PRO A 131 -6.43 18.54 -7.54
C PRO A 131 -6.70 19.95 -7.02
N LEU A 132 -7.92 20.19 -6.54
CA LEU A 132 -8.35 21.47 -5.97
C LEU A 132 -8.20 21.53 -4.46
N VAL A 133 -8.13 20.38 -3.78
CA VAL A 133 -8.06 20.27 -2.32
C VAL A 133 -7.03 19.24 -1.89
N SER A 134 -6.52 19.40 -0.68
CA SER A 134 -5.64 18.43 -0.03
C SER A 134 -6.43 17.26 0.55
N GLY A 135 -5.79 16.12 0.76
CA GLY A 135 -6.38 14.91 1.32
C GLY A 135 -5.79 13.64 0.72
N ASN A 136 -6.44 12.53 0.97
CA ASN A 136 -6.11 11.25 0.34
C ASN A 136 -6.89 11.08 -0.96
N TYR A 137 -6.27 10.45 -1.94
CA TYR A 137 -6.88 10.17 -3.25
C TYR A 137 -6.70 8.70 -3.62
N LEU A 138 -7.79 8.08 -4.03
CA LEU A 138 -7.80 6.74 -4.61
C LEU A 138 -7.94 6.90 -6.13
N LEU A 139 -6.96 6.37 -6.88
CA LEU A 139 -7.02 6.30 -8.33
C LEU A 139 -7.54 4.91 -8.72
N GLN A 140 -8.64 4.87 -9.45
CA GLN A 140 -9.28 3.64 -9.92
C GLN A 140 -9.23 3.57 -11.44
N VAL A 141 -8.73 2.45 -11.97
CA VAL A 141 -8.69 2.15 -13.41
C VAL A 141 -9.81 1.17 -13.76
N TYR A 142 -10.48 1.43 -14.88
CA TYR A 142 -11.59 0.62 -15.40
C TYR A 142 -11.55 0.60 -16.93
N ASP A 143 -12.28 -0.32 -17.54
CA ASP A 143 -12.45 -0.40 -18.98
C ASP A 143 -13.48 0.63 -19.45
N GLU A 144 -13.25 1.29 -20.60
CA GLU A 144 -14.17 2.30 -21.15
C GLU A 144 -15.59 1.75 -21.35
N ASP A 145 -15.70 0.46 -21.71
CA ASP A 145 -16.98 -0.22 -21.95
C ASP A 145 -17.65 -0.73 -20.64
N ASP A 146 -16.91 -0.81 -19.52
CA ASP A 146 -17.43 -1.27 -18.22
C ASP A 146 -16.92 -0.40 -17.05
N PRO A 147 -17.46 0.82 -16.89
CA PRO A 147 -17.01 1.76 -15.85
C PRO A 147 -17.36 1.34 -14.41
N ASP A 148 -18.24 0.36 -14.24
CA ASP A 148 -18.65 -0.11 -12.92
C ASP A 148 -17.66 -1.12 -12.32
N THR A 149 -16.85 -1.77 -13.15
CA THR A 149 -15.84 -2.76 -12.73
C THR A 149 -14.46 -2.12 -12.60
N VAL A 150 -13.97 -1.98 -11.37
CA VAL A 150 -12.60 -1.52 -11.11
C VAL A 150 -11.63 -2.66 -11.36
N LEU A 151 -10.67 -2.46 -12.27
CA LEU A 151 -9.66 -3.44 -12.66
C LEU A 151 -8.44 -3.41 -11.72
N LEU A 152 -8.03 -2.22 -11.32
CA LEU A 152 -6.99 -1.98 -10.33
C LEU A 152 -7.20 -0.61 -9.67
N GLN A 153 -6.60 -0.44 -8.49
CA GLN A 153 -6.61 0.86 -7.80
C GLN A 153 -5.33 1.09 -7.01
N THR A 154 -4.97 2.36 -6.85
CA THR A 154 -3.82 2.76 -6.03
C THR A 154 -4.12 4.00 -5.22
N ARG A 155 -3.26 4.31 -4.24
CA ARG A 155 -3.40 5.39 -3.28
C ARG A 155 -2.29 6.42 -3.44
N PHE A 156 -2.64 7.69 -3.29
CA PHE A 156 -1.68 8.78 -3.11
C PHE A 156 -2.29 9.89 -2.25
N SER A 157 -1.52 10.88 -1.88
CA SER A 157 -2.02 11.99 -1.07
C SER A 157 -1.57 13.33 -1.66
N ILE A 158 -2.40 14.35 -1.44
CA ILE A 158 -2.07 15.75 -1.75
C ILE A 158 -2.03 16.51 -0.43
N GLU A 159 -0.89 17.11 -0.09
CA GLU A 159 -0.76 17.91 1.12
C GLU A 159 -0.87 19.42 0.84
N GLU A 160 -1.41 20.15 1.80
CA GLU A 160 -1.38 21.61 1.88
C GLU A 160 -0.53 21.98 3.09
N PRO A 161 0.81 22.26 2.91
CA PRO A 161 1.73 22.40 4.03
C PRO A 161 1.36 23.59 4.92
N ALA A 162 0.60 23.36 5.97
CA ALA A 162 0.14 24.37 6.91
C ALA A 162 0.66 24.18 8.34
N VAL A 163 1.24 23.01 8.64
CA VAL A 163 1.86 22.69 9.93
C VAL A 163 3.29 22.19 9.72
N GLU A 164 4.12 22.32 10.75
CA GLU A 164 5.46 21.75 10.78
C GLU A 164 5.49 20.53 11.71
N ILE A 165 5.94 19.38 11.19
CA ILE A 165 6.04 18.14 11.95
C ILE A 165 7.51 17.87 12.25
N ASN A 166 7.87 17.82 13.54
CA ASN A 166 9.15 17.34 14.02
C ASN A 166 8.93 15.96 14.65
N ALA A 167 9.54 14.92 14.09
CA ALA A 167 9.36 13.55 14.53
C ALA A 167 10.71 12.83 14.63
N SER A 168 10.75 11.81 15.47
CA SER A 168 11.86 10.86 15.57
C SER A 168 11.33 9.47 15.88
N ALA A 169 12.11 8.45 15.53
CA ALA A 169 11.81 7.07 15.84
C ALA A 169 13.07 6.40 16.39
N ASP A 170 12.97 5.72 17.52
CA ASP A 170 14.10 5.01 18.13
C ASP A 170 13.65 3.79 18.94
N ALA A 171 14.61 3.04 19.48
CA ALA A 171 14.37 1.83 20.28
C ALA A 171 14.26 2.08 21.79
N HIS A 172 14.35 3.33 22.25
CA HIS A 172 14.14 3.70 23.65
C HIS A 172 12.65 3.85 23.93
N THR A 173 11.97 2.72 23.99
CA THR A 173 10.52 2.68 24.11
C THR A 173 10.06 2.60 25.56
N ASP A 174 8.87 3.13 25.85
CA ASP A 174 8.23 3.05 27.18
C ASP A 174 7.88 1.59 27.59
N ARG A 175 7.85 0.68 26.64
CA ARG A 175 7.51 -0.73 26.86
C ARG A 175 8.73 -1.65 27.03
N GLY A 176 9.91 -1.18 26.73
CA GLY A 176 11.15 -1.94 26.84
C GLY A 176 12.23 -1.38 25.95
N ILE A 177 13.36 -1.08 26.56
CA ILE A 177 14.50 -0.46 25.87
C ILE A 177 15.25 -1.54 25.09
N ASN A 178 15.54 -1.29 23.81
CA ASN A 178 16.30 -2.19 22.92
C ASN A 178 15.74 -3.64 22.92
N GLY A 179 14.43 -3.77 22.86
CA GLY A 179 13.74 -5.05 22.82
C GLY A 179 13.13 -5.34 21.43
N GLU A 180 11.82 -5.49 21.40
CA GLU A 180 11.05 -5.85 20.21
C GLU A 180 10.36 -4.65 19.55
N TYR A 181 10.55 -3.44 20.08
CA TYR A 181 9.75 -2.27 19.73
C TYR A 181 10.61 -1.08 19.30
N GLN A 182 9.98 -0.22 18.51
CA GLN A 182 10.43 1.12 18.22
C GLN A 182 9.31 2.10 18.56
N GLN A 183 9.62 3.30 19.01
CA GLN A 183 8.64 4.31 19.38
C GLN A 183 8.83 5.56 18.55
N VAL A 184 7.72 6.03 18.00
CA VAL A 184 7.67 7.34 17.34
C VAL A 184 7.29 8.38 18.36
N THR A 185 8.06 9.47 18.41
CA THR A 185 7.71 10.68 19.14
C THR A 185 7.64 11.84 18.17
N MET A 186 6.68 12.75 18.37
CA MET A 186 6.53 13.87 17.46
C MET A 186 5.91 15.10 18.10
N THR A 187 6.19 16.23 17.50
CA THR A 187 5.48 17.48 17.75
C THR A 187 4.93 18.05 16.45
N VAL A 188 3.73 18.59 16.50
CA VAL A 188 3.09 19.28 15.38
C VAL A 188 2.94 20.75 15.76
N ASP A 189 3.66 21.62 15.06
CA ASP A 189 3.61 23.06 15.23
C ASP A 189 2.51 23.66 14.34
N THR A 190 1.54 24.32 14.96
CA THR A 190 0.33 24.84 14.29
C THR A 190 0.34 26.36 14.14
N GLN A 191 1.49 27.02 14.27
CA GLN A 191 1.57 28.51 14.19
C GLN A 191 0.97 29.09 12.90
N ARG A 192 1.06 28.36 11.81
CA ARG A 192 0.53 28.77 10.50
C ARG A 192 -0.93 28.38 10.28
N GLN A 193 -1.46 27.47 11.11
CA GLN A 193 -2.80 26.93 11.00
C GLN A 193 -3.49 26.99 12.36
N ARG A 194 -4.47 27.88 12.50
CA ARG A 194 -5.24 27.96 13.75
C ARG A 194 -6.10 26.69 13.90
N VAL A 195 -5.83 25.91 14.93
CA VAL A 195 -6.65 24.76 15.35
C VAL A 195 -7.53 25.20 16.51
N ARG A 196 -8.83 25.04 16.37
CA ARG A 196 -9.80 25.46 17.37
C ARG A 196 -9.89 24.47 18.53
N ASP A 197 -9.97 23.19 18.20
CA ASP A 197 -10.04 22.10 19.17
C ASP A 197 -9.03 21.00 18.79
N PRO A 198 -7.79 21.07 19.30
CA PRO A 198 -6.75 20.10 18.96
C PRO A 198 -7.09 18.64 19.26
N TYR A 199 -8.02 18.40 20.17
CA TYR A 199 -8.40 17.04 20.55
C TYR A 199 -9.49 16.42 19.64
N ASN A 200 -10.24 17.24 18.94
CA ASN A 200 -11.31 16.77 18.05
C ASN A 200 -11.06 17.07 16.57
N ASP A 201 -10.28 18.13 16.27
CA ASP A 201 -10.08 18.60 14.91
C ASP A 201 -8.82 18.00 14.26
N VAL A 202 -7.86 17.44 15.04
CA VAL A 202 -6.59 16.92 14.52
C VAL A 202 -6.55 15.40 14.55
N ILE A 203 -6.20 14.82 13.40
CA ILE A 203 -6.02 13.39 13.21
C ILE A 203 -4.61 13.17 12.67
N THR A 204 -3.81 12.35 13.35
CA THR A 204 -2.48 11.99 12.87
C THR A 204 -2.43 10.50 12.56
N VAL A 205 -1.98 10.17 11.36
CA VAL A 205 -1.83 8.79 10.87
C VAL A 205 -0.36 8.51 10.67
N ILE A 206 0.12 7.39 11.18
CA ILE A 206 1.49 6.93 11.04
C ILE A 206 1.51 5.59 10.31
N GLU A 207 2.28 5.50 9.25
CA GLU A 207 2.49 4.30 8.45
C GLU A 207 3.93 3.83 8.62
N GLN A 208 4.12 2.54 9.00
CA GLN A 208 5.44 1.90 9.07
C GLN A 208 5.74 1.23 7.73
N ASN A 209 6.91 1.52 7.14
CA ASN A 209 7.41 0.92 5.90
C ASN A 209 6.41 1.02 4.74
N TYR A 210 5.67 2.13 4.67
CA TYR A 210 4.67 2.36 3.63
C TYR A 210 3.71 1.17 3.46
N SER A 211 3.25 0.59 4.59
CA SER A 211 2.32 -0.53 4.61
C SER A 211 0.87 -0.04 4.66
N PRO A 212 0.09 -0.11 3.57
CA PRO A 212 -1.25 0.47 3.50
C PRO A 212 -2.29 -0.27 4.35
N SER A 213 -1.96 -1.47 4.82
CA SER A 213 -2.89 -2.33 5.55
C SER A 213 -2.86 -2.16 7.08
N MET A 214 -1.85 -1.46 7.63
CA MET A 214 -1.65 -1.36 9.08
C MET A 214 -1.25 0.05 9.54
N PRO A 215 -1.99 1.11 9.18
CA PRO A 215 -1.73 2.44 9.70
C PRO A 215 -2.13 2.54 11.18
N VAL A 216 -1.44 3.38 11.92
CA VAL A 216 -1.79 3.75 13.29
C VAL A 216 -2.37 5.15 13.30
N THR A 217 -3.58 5.31 13.84
CA THR A 217 -4.25 6.61 13.93
C THR A 217 -4.25 7.11 15.38
N VAL A 218 -3.82 8.34 15.59
CA VAL A 218 -3.83 9.03 16.88
C VAL A 218 -4.62 10.32 16.75
N THR A 219 -5.66 10.47 17.57
CA THR A 219 -6.56 11.64 17.55
C THR A 219 -6.34 12.57 18.75
N HIS A 220 -5.57 12.15 19.74
CA HIS A 220 -5.37 12.93 20.94
C HIS A 220 -3.86 13.13 21.20
N PRO A 221 -3.36 14.38 21.17
CA PRO A 221 -2.01 14.66 21.64
C PRO A 221 -1.93 14.35 23.15
N GLN A 222 -0.73 14.02 23.63
CA GLN A 222 -0.50 13.87 25.06
C GLN A 222 -0.70 15.19 25.80
N ARG A 223 -0.24 16.29 25.19
CA ARG A 223 -0.43 17.65 25.69
C ARG A 223 -0.45 18.69 24.58
N VAL A 224 -1.03 19.83 24.89
CA VAL A 224 -1.09 20.99 23.98
C VAL A 224 -0.29 22.13 24.64
N GLU A 225 0.70 22.64 23.94
CA GLU A 225 1.57 23.74 24.39
C GLU A 225 1.41 24.92 23.44
N SER A 226 0.52 25.86 23.78
CA SER A 226 0.22 27.01 22.92
C SER A 226 -0.13 26.59 21.49
N ASP A 227 0.81 26.71 20.56
CA ASP A 227 0.64 26.37 19.13
C ASP A 227 1.29 25.02 18.76
N ARG A 228 1.68 24.22 19.76
CA ARG A 228 2.35 22.94 19.56
C ARG A 228 1.56 21.79 20.17
N LEU A 229 1.31 20.77 19.37
CA LEU A 229 0.73 19.51 19.82
C LEU A 229 1.86 18.50 20.04
N VAL A 230 1.90 17.87 21.21
CA VAL A 230 2.97 16.95 21.61
C VAL A 230 2.42 15.54 21.70
N TYR A 231 3.08 14.61 21.01
CA TYR A 231 2.76 13.19 20.98
C TYR A 231 3.99 12.40 21.46
N GLU A 232 4.10 12.28 22.77
CA GLU A 232 5.15 11.52 23.47
C GLU A 232 4.48 10.51 24.39
N HIS A 233 5.15 9.42 24.72
CA HIS A 233 4.66 8.43 25.69
C HIS A 233 3.25 7.90 25.40
N LEU A 234 2.87 7.82 24.11
CA LEU A 234 1.59 7.28 23.69
C LEU A 234 1.73 5.83 23.27
N GLN A 235 0.96 4.93 23.89
CA GLN A 235 1.00 3.50 23.59
C GLN A 235 0.77 3.17 22.11
N PRO A 236 -0.13 3.84 21.37
CA PRO A 236 -0.29 3.58 19.92
C PRO A 236 0.95 3.88 19.09
N LEU A 237 1.86 4.72 19.58
CA LEU A 237 3.10 5.09 18.88
C LEU A 237 4.27 4.13 19.15
N ILE A 238 4.02 3.03 19.86
CA ILE A 238 4.98 1.95 20.08
C ILE A 238 4.69 0.85 19.06
N PHE A 239 5.54 0.76 18.05
CA PHE A 239 5.44 -0.19 16.96
C PHE A 239 6.27 -1.43 17.24
N ARG A 240 5.82 -2.60 16.78
CA ARG A 240 6.71 -3.75 16.67
C ARG A 240 7.75 -3.44 15.61
N ALA A 241 9.02 -3.72 15.92
CA ALA A 241 10.12 -3.37 15.03
C ALA A 241 10.15 -4.25 13.76
N GLY A 242 9.67 -5.49 13.86
CA GLY A 242 9.83 -6.45 12.77
C GLY A 242 11.31 -6.78 12.52
N ASN A 243 11.60 -7.19 11.30
CA ASN A 243 12.96 -7.48 10.86
C ASN A 243 13.17 -6.89 9.46
N GLU A 244 14.44 -6.81 9.03
CA GLU A 244 14.75 -6.38 7.67
C GLU A 244 14.01 -7.22 6.64
N TYR A 245 13.49 -6.55 5.59
CA TYR A 245 12.88 -7.26 4.48
C TYR A 245 13.91 -8.19 3.81
N ARG A 246 13.47 -9.33 3.36
CA ARG A 246 14.23 -10.18 2.47
C ARG A 246 14.27 -9.55 1.10
N ARG A 247 15.30 -9.83 0.30
CA ARG A 247 15.41 -9.29 -1.05
C ARG A 247 16.02 -10.25 -2.02
N PHE A 248 15.63 -10.10 -3.27
CA PHE A 248 16.21 -10.82 -4.40
C PHE A 248 16.24 -9.94 -5.64
N GLU A 249 17.03 -10.33 -6.62
CA GLU A 249 17.17 -9.63 -7.90
C GLU A 249 17.09 -10.60 -9.08
N THR A 250 16.26 -10.21 -10.07
CA THR A 250 16.13 -10.90 -11.36
C THR A 250 16.40 -9.93 -12.52
N VAL A 251 17.27 -8.93 -12.31
CA VAL A 251 17.61 -7.90 -13.31
C VAL A 251 18.21 -8.48 -14.61
N ARG A 252 18.68 -9.72 -14.56
CA ARG A 252 19.07 -10.53 -15.72
C ARG A 252 18.32 -11.85 -15.66
N ALA A 253 17.61 -12.17 -16.74
CA ALA A 253 16.87 -13.43 -16.81
C ALA A 253 17.77 -14.65 -17.11
N ASP A 254 18.96 -14.43 -17.62
CA ASP A 254 19.91 -15.47 -18.01
C ASP A 254 20.99 -15.79 -16.96
N TYR A 255 21.02 -15.03 -15.85
CA TYR A 255 22.03 -15.16 -14.81
C TYR A 255 21.44 -14.97 -13.40
N PRO A 256 21.82 -15.83 -12.42
CA PRO A 256 21.36 -15.69 -11.04
C PRO A 256 21.84 -14.37 -10.42
N GLY A 257 20.89 -13.54 -10.00
CA GLY A 257 21.15 -12.32 -9.25
C GLY A 257 21.25 -12.57 -7.74
N MET A 258 21.12 -11.50 -6.96
CA MET A 258 21.13 -11.58 -5.50
C MET A 258 20.04 -12.53 -5.01
N SER A 259 20.37 -13.38 -4.05
CA SER A 259 19.48 -14.38 -3.44
C SER A 259 18.83 -15.37 -4.40
N VAL A 260 19.21 -15.39 -5.67
CA VAL A 260 18.78 -16.38 -6.66
C VAL A 260 19.80 -17.54 -6.66
N ASP A 261 19.33 -18.77 -6.49
CA ASP A 261 20.13 -19.98 -6.54
C ASP A 261 20.41 -20.42 -7.98
N SER A 262 19.35 -20.41 -8.80
CA SER A 262 19.46 -20.81 -10.21
C SER A 262 18.40 -20.15 -11.07
N VAL A 263 18.72 -19.99 -12.35
CA VAL A 263 17.79 -19.57 -13.39
C VAL A 263 17.79 -20.58 -14.51
N LYS A 264 16.62 -20.90 -15.06
CA LYS A 264 16.45 -21.81 -16.20
C LYS A 264 15.47 -21.25 -17.20
N TYR A 265 15.79 -21.37 -18.46
CA TYR A 265 14.84 -21.15 -19.55
C TYR A 265 14.13 -22.46 -19.86
N MET A 266 12.80 -22.49 -19.74
CA MET A 266 12.00 -23.70 -20.01
C MET A 266 10.76 -23.33 -20.82
N GLY A 267 10.67 -23.93 -22.00
CA GLY A 267 9.53 -23.72 -22.90
C GLY A 267 9.54 -22.33 -23.52
N ARG A 268 8.90 -21.37 -22.90
CA ARG A 268 8.80 -19.99 -23.40
C ARG A 268 9.13 -18.94 -22.35
N ASN A 269 9.45 -19.35 -21.12
CA ASN A 269 9.66 -18.44 -19.98
C ASN A 269 10.93 -18.76 -19.23
N TYR A 270 11.44 -17.78 -18.51
CA TYR A 270 12.47 -17.95 -17.50
C TYR A 270 11.86 -18.30 -16.14
N TYR A 271 12.56 -19.15 -15.41
CA TYR A 271 12.24 -19.59 -14.06
C TYR A 271 13.42 -19.31 -13.16
N ALA A 272 13.18 -18.63 -12.05
CA ALA A 272 14.21 -18.31 -11.07
C ALA A 272 13.88 -19.00 -9.73
N TRP A 273 14.79 -19.81 -9.22
CA TRP A 273 14.66 -20.40 -7.89
C TRP A 273 15.44 -19.54 -6.90
N LEU A 274 14.74 -19.01 -5.91
CA LEU A 274 15.39 -18.29 -4.83
C LEU A 274 16.09 -19.28 -3.89
N ARG A 275 17.09 -18.79 -3.17
CA ARG A 275 17.66 -19.54 -2.05
C ARG A 275 16.55 -19.87 -1.05
N THR A 276 16.62 -21.07 -0.49
CA THR A 276 15.63 -21.50 0.51
C THR A 276 15.72 -20.62 1.75
N ASP A 277 14.61 -19.99 2.08
CA ASP A 277 14.44 -19.21 3.29
C ASP A 277 14.14 -20.10 4.49
N VAL A 278 14.51 -19.59 5.67
CA VAL A 278 14.15 -20.15 6.97
C VAL A 278 13.70 -19.02 7.88
N PRO A 279 12.87 -19.30 8.90
CA PRO A 279 12.49 -18.29 9.89
C PRO A 279 13.71 -17.61 10.53
N ALA A 280 13.64 -16.28 10.69
CA ALA A 280 14.72 -15.50 11.28
C ALA A 280 14.44 -15.05 12.73
N ARG A 281 13.26 -15.39 13.29
CA ARG A 281 12.83 -14.99 14.64
C ARG A 281 13.89 -15.24 15.71
N ASP A 282 14.45 -16.46 15.74
CA ASP A 282 15.40 -16.88 16.77
C ASP A 282 16.88 -16.62 16.39
N ARG A 283 17.09 -15.91 15.28
CA ARG A 283 18.44 -15.53 14.84
C ARG A 283 18.83 -14.17 15.39
N SER A 284 20.11 -13.92 15.52
CA SER A 284 20.62 -12.59 15.78
C SER A 284 20.30 -11.66 14.61
N TYR A 285 20.10 -10.38 14.93
CA TYR A 285 19.93 -9.36 13.89
C TYR A 285 21.11 -9.35 12.91
N THR A 286 20.79 -9.15 11.67
CA THR A 286 21.78 -8.95 10.61
C THR A 286 21.30 -7.79 9.76
N TYR A 287 22.10 -6.72 9.75
CA TYR A 287 21.83 -5.57 8.92
C TYR A 287 21.81 -5.94 7.43
N ASP A 288 20.80 -5.48 6.73
CA ASP A 288 20.74 -5.45 5.29
C ASP A 288 20.15 -4.11 4.82
N ARG A 289 20.74 -3.50 3.81
CA ARG A 289 20.20 -2.26 3.24
C ARG A 289 19.04 -2.57 2.32
N THR A 290 17.86 -2.59 2.89
CA THR A 290 16.60 -2.84 2.18
C THR A 290 15.97 -1.54 1.67
N GLN A 291 14.88 -1.64 0.91
CA GLN A 291 14.04 -0.52 0.50
C GLN A 291 12.67 -0.55 1.22
N ASN A 292 12.63 -1.10 2.43
CA ASN A 292 11.45 -1.13 3.29
C ASN A 292 10.19 -1.71 2.60
N GLY A 293 10.38 -2.83 1.88
CA GLY A 293 9.30 -3.55 1.20
C GLY A 293 9.06 -3.12 -0.25
N ARG A 294 9.73 -2.10 -0.75
CA ARG A 294 9.56 -1.60 -2.12
C ARG A 294 10.16 -2.56 -3.17
N TYR A 295 9.71 -2.42 -4.41
CA TYR A 295 10.32 -3.10 -5.55
C TYR A 295 10.65 -2.10 -6.65
N MET A 296 11.54 -2.48 -7.55
CA MET A 296 11.94 -1.70 -8.71
C MET A 296 12.05 -2.62 -9.93
N VAL A 297 11.32 -2.27 -10.99
CA VAL A 297 11.46 -2.94 -12.30
C VAL A 297 12.80 -2.55 -12.91
N ARG A 298 13.58 -3.53 -13.31
CA ARG A 298 14.86 -3.31 -13.97
C ARG A 298 15.27 -4.51 -14.83
N GLU A 299 15.64 -4.21 -16.07
CA GLU A 299 16.37 -5.10 -16.95
C GLU A 299 17.74 -4.50 -17.24
N TYR A 300 18.79 -5.33 -17.18
CA TYR A 300 20.19 -4.88 -17.21
C TYR A 300 20.59 -4.16 -18.52
N ASN A 301 20.09 -4.64 -19.66
CA ASN A 301 20.44 -4.12 -21.00
C ASN A 301 19.35 -3.21 -21.58
N ALA A 302 18.15 -3.14 -21.00
CA ALA A 302 17.09 -2.33 -21.54
C ALA A 302 17.37 -0.83 -21.32
N THR A 303 17.12 -0.04 -22.34
CA THR A 303 17.13 1.43 -22.25
C THR A 303 15.96 1.90 -21.41
N ASP A 304 14.80 1.25 -21.57
CA ASP A 304 13.59 1.42 -20.79
C ASP A 304 13.21 0.07 -20.17
N SER A 305 13.34 -0.02 -18.83
CA SER A 305 13.03 -1.25 -18.12
C SER A 305 11.54 -1.53 -18.04
N ASP A 306 10.68 -0.51 -18.12
CA ASP A 306 9.23 -0.70 -18.09
C ASP A 306 8.75 -1.45 -19.35
N LEU A 307 9.49 -1.34 -20.46
CA LEU A 307 9.17 -2.00 -21.72
C LEU A 307 10.03 -3.24 -22.00
N GLY A 308 11.27 -3.25 -21.52
CA GLY A 308 12.23 -4.31 -21.84
C GLY A 308 12.37 -5.42 -20.79
N ALA A 309 11.80 -5.24 -19.60
CA ALA A 309 11.83 -6.25 -18.56
C ALA A 309 10.80 -7.37 -18.83
N ASP A 310 11.27 -8.62 -18.83
CA ASP A 310 10.42 -9.78 -19.03
C ASP A 310 9.79 -10.27 -17.72
N TYR A 311 8.75 -11.08 -17.81
CA TYR A 311 8.17 -11.76 -16.64
C TYR A 311 8.89 -13.10 -16.39
N VAL A 312 9.42 -13.25 -15.20
CA VAL A 312 10.12 -14.45 -14.72
C VAL A 312 9.26 -15.14 -13.67
N THR A 313 9.07 -16.43 -13.78
CA THR A 313 8.41 -17.20 -12.71
C THR A 313 9.38 -17.44 -11.58
N VAL A 314 9.15 -16.77 -10.45
CA VAL A 314 9.99 -16.83 -9.26
C VAL A 314 9.46 -17.90 -8.30
N HIS A 315 10.34 -18.85 -7.93
CA HIS A 315 10.05 -19.92 -6.98
C HIS A 315 10.53 -19.52 -5.59
N PHE A 316 9.60 -19.34 -4.68
CA PHE A 316 9.85 -19.09 -3.26
C PHE A 316 9.77 -20.38 -2.48
N THR A 317 10.68 -20.57 -1.53
CA THR A 317 10.71 -21.73 -0.63
C THR A 317 11.01 -21.26 0.79
N LEU A 318 10.08 -21.49 1.72
CA LEU A 318 10.26 -21.24 3.14
C LEU A 318 10.26 -22.57 3.90
N GLN A 319 11.43 -22.96 4.41
CA GLN A 319 11.63 -24.21 5.14
C GLN A 319 11.17 -24.03 6.59
N MET A 320 9.99 -24.51 6.91
CA MET A 320 9.44 -24.53 8.27
C MET A 320 8.32 -25.57 8.38
N PRO A 321 7.96 -26.02 9.60
CA PRO A 321 6.82 -26.92 9.82
C PRO A 321 5.48 -26.31 9.37
N GLU A 322 4.53 -27.19 8.97
CA GLU A 322 3.18 -26.80 8.61
C GLU A 322 2.47 -26.13 9.80
N LEU A 323 1.89 -24.95 9.56
CA LEU A 323 1.08 -24.24 10.55
C LEU A 323 -0.35 -24.77 10.52
N ALA A 324 -0.86 -25.12 11.72
CA ALA A 324 -2.25 -25.50 11.86
C ALA A 324 -3.17 -24.34 11.76
N ASN A 325 -4.09 -23.98 11.17
CA ASN A 325 -5.05 -22.86 11.24
C ASN A 325 -4.52 -21.48 10.79
N ALA A 326 -3.44 -21.44 10.04
CA ALA A 326 -2.94 -20.20 9.46
C ALA A 326 -2.43 -20.44 8.04
N ALA A 327 -2.62 -19.46 7.16
CA ALA A 327 -2.05 -19.45 5.83
C ALA A 327 -0.82 -18.52 5.80
N VAL A 328 0.14 -18.84 4.94
CA VAL A 328 1.36 -18.04 4.76
C VAL A 328 1.26 -17.31 3.44
N TYR A 329 1.60 -16.03 3.47
CA TYR A 329 1.60 -15.14 2.30
C TYR A 329 2.93 -14.42 2.18
N LEU A 330 3.25 -14.00 0.96
CA LEU A 330 4.28 -13.00 0.70
C LEU A 330 3.67 -11.60 0.84
N ASP A 331 4.44 -10.66 1.39
CA ASP A 331 4.07 -9.26 1.51
C ASP A 331 5.24 -8.36 1.06
N GLY A 332 4.89 -7.23 0.51
CA GLY A 332 5.75 -6.19 -0.06
C GLY A 332 4.94 -5.32 -1.01
N GLU A 333 5.53 -4.22 -1.47
CA GLU A 333 4.83 -3.23 -2.30
C GLU A 333 4.17 -3.86 -3.56
N VAL A 334 4.79 -4.87 -4.16
CA VAL A 334 4.25 -5.54 -5.36
C VAL A 334 2.88 -6.20 -5.13
N TRP A 335 2.56 -6.55 -3.88
CA TRP A 335 1.25 -7.12 -3.49
C TRP A 335 0.33 -6.13 -2.79
N GLN A 336 0.77 -4.87 -2.60
CA GLN A 336 -0.05 -3.76 -2.10
C GLN A 336 -0.72 -4.03 -0.73
N GLY A 337 -0.09 -4.86 0.13
CA GLY A 337 -0.64 -5.23 1.44
C GLY A 337 -1.88 -6.13 1.38
N ARG A 338 -2.16 -6.77 0.24
CA ARG A 338 -3.25 -7.73 0.05
C ARG A 338 -2.78 -9.17 0.21
N PHE A 339 -3.64 -9.99 0.80
CA PHE A 339 -3.42 -11.42 0.97
C PHE A 339 -4.45 -12.20 0.15
N THR A 340 -4.04 -12.63 -1.04
CA THR A 340 -4.87 -13.33 -2.02
C THR A 340 -4.19 -14.62 -2.48
N ASP A 341 -4.84 -15.41 -3.31
CA ASP A 341 -4.22 -16.61 -3.87
C ASP A 341 -3.00 -16.29 -4.76
N ALA A 342 -2.87 -15.04 -5.25
CA ALA A 342 -1.74 -14.61 -6.07
C ALA A 342 -0.39 -14.54 -5.30
N ASN A 343 -0.41 -14.40 -3.99
CA ASN A 343 0.78 -14.33 -3.12
C ASN A 343 0.77 -15.33 -1.97
N ARG A 344 -0.15 -16.30 -2.03
CA ARG A 344 -0.27 -17.35 -1.03
C ARG A 344 0.74 -18.47 -1.27
N LEU A 345 1.41 -18.91 -0.20
CA LEU A 345 2.22 -20.12 -0.23
C LEU A 345 1.36 -21.33 0.13
N ARG A 346 1.64 -22.44 -0.52
CA ARG A 346 1.08 -23.76 -0.17
C ARG A 346 2.14 -24.60 0.53
N TYR A 347 1.72 -25.45 1.46
CA TYR A 347 2.63 -26.36 2.12
C TYR A 347 2.89 -27.62 1.28
N ASP A 348 4.13 -27.90 1.00
CA ASP A 348 4.59 -29.12 0.33
C ASP A 348 5.09 -30.09 1.42
N ARG A 349 4.34 -31.20 1.62
CA ARG A 349 4.64 -32.17 2.67
C ARG A 349 5.89 -33.01 2.39
N ASP A 350 6.19 -33.21 1.11
CA ASP A 350 7.38 -33.98 0.74
C ASP A 350 8.64 -33.18 0.98
N ARG A 351 8.60 -31.88 0.75
CA ARG A 351 9.69 -30.94 1.03
C ARG A 351 9.70 -30.39 2.44
N GLN A 352 8.61 -30.57 3.18
CA GLN A 352 8.37 -29.96 4.50
C GLN A 352 8.59 -28.43 4.47
N ALA A 353 8.09 -27.77 3.44
CA ALA A 353 8.31 -26.35 3.18
C ALA A 353 7.06 -25.69 2.60
N TYR A 354 6.90 -24.40 2.85
CA TYR A 354 5.94 -23.56 2.11
C TYR A 354 6.58 -23.12 0.80
N ILE A 355 5.83 -23.25 -0.30
CA ILE A 355 6.29 -22.94 -1.65
C ILE A 355 5.28 -22.03 -2.38
N ALA A 356 5.79 -21.16 -3.23
CA ALA A 356 5.00 -20.39 -4.18
C ALA A 356 5.76 -20.23 -5.50
N GLU A 357 5.03 -20.13 -6.59
CA GLU A 357 5.52 -19.88 -7.95
C GLU A 357 4.76 -18.66 -8.47
N ILE A 358 5.47 -17.53 -8.61
CA ILE A 358 4.82 -16.24 -8.89
C ILE A 358 5.50 -15.59 -10.09
N PRO A 359 4.76 -15.25 -11.15
CA PRO A 359 5.30 -14.47 -12.26
C PRO A 359 5.52 -13.01 -11.80
N LEU A 360 6.76 -12.57 -11.78
CA LEU A 360 7.19 -11.21 -11.45
C LEU A 360 8.00 -10.63 -12.59
N LYS A 361 7.85 -9.35 -12.85
CA LYS A 361 8.66 -8.62 -13.83
C LYS A 361 10.12 -8.59 -13.38
N GLN A 362 11.08 -8.62 -14.29
CA GLN A 362 12.50 -8.50 -13.92
C GLN A 362 12.75 -7.25 -13.07
N GLY A 363 13.53 -7.41 -12.00
CA GLY A 363 13.75 -6.29 -11.08
C GLY A 363 14.45 -6.68 -9.79
N SER A 364 14.38 -5.77 -8.83
CA SER A 364 14.81 -5.92 -7.45
C SER A 364 13.60 -5.82 -6.54
N TYR A 365 13.43 -6.79 -5.66
CA TYR A 365 12.24 -6.95 -4.84
C TYR A 365 12.58 -7.08 -3.37
N ASN A 366 11.83 -6.38 -2.53
CA ASN A 366 11.81 -6.60 -1.09
C ASN A 366 10.53 -7.35 -0.72
N TYR A 367 10.64 -8.35 0.15
CA TYR A 367 9.51 -9.15 0.58
C TYR A 367 9.67 -9.62 2.02
N ARG A 368 8.56 -9.98 2.64
CA ARG A 368 8.51 -10.69 3.93
C ARG A 368 7.42 -11.74 3.89
N TYR A 369 7.44 -12.64 4.86
CA TYR A 369 6.39 -13.62 5.08
C TYR A 369 5.40 -13.11 6.11
N VAL A 370 4.12 -13.27 5.82
CA VAL A 370 3.02 -12.89 6.72
C VAL A 370 2.15 -14.12 6.95
N ILE A 371 1.82 -14.40 8.21
CA ILE A 371 0.80 -15.39 8.51
C ILE A 371 -0.57 -14.71 8.63
N VAL A 372 -1.60 -15.35 8.09
CA VAL A 372 -2.99 -14.90 8.24
C VAL A 372 -3.79 -16.02 8.88
N GLY A 373 -4.31 -15.75 10.07
CA GLY A 373 -5.11 -16.67 10.87
C GLY A 373 -6.38 -16.02 11.39
N SER A 374 -7.02 -16.65 12.38
CA SER A 374 -8.25 -16.14 13.00
C SER A 374 -8.11 -14.76 13.64
N ASN A 375 -6.91 -14.38 14.04
CA ASN A 375 -6.60 -13.10 14.68
C ASN A 375 -6.13 -12.02 13.67
N GLY A 376 -6.27 -12.28 12.36
CA GLY A 376 -5.81 -11.40 11.31
C GLY A 376 -4.40 -11.71 10.82
N ALA A 377 -3.76 -10.73 10.19
CA ALA A 377 -2.42 -10.82 9.66
C ALA A 377 -1.35 -10.52 10.72
N ASP A 378 -0.31 -11.34 10.79
CA ASP A 378 0.87 -11.12 11.64
C ASP A 378 2.14 -11.20 10.77
N PRO A 379 2.77 -10.06 10.45
CA PRO A 379 4.00 -10.00 9.67
C PRO A 379 5.27 -10.27 10.49
N TYR A 380 5.14 -10.47 11.78
CA TYR A 380 6.26 -10.60 12.71
C TYR A 380 6.52 -12.03 13.15
N PHE A 381 5.56 -12.93 12.92
CA PHE A 381 5.63 -14.30 13.43
C PHE A 381 6.83 -15.08 12.91
N ILE A 382 7.16 -14.97 11.63
CA ILE A 382 8.20 -15.78 10.97
C ILE A 382 9.59 -15.19 11.21
N ASP A 383 9.73 -13.88 11.05
CA ASP A 383 11.05 -13.24 11.10
C ASP A 383 11.34 -12.53 12.44
N GLY A 384 10.34 -12.43 13.33
CA GLY A 384 10.50 -11.84 14.66
C GLY A 384 10.62 -10.32 14.65
N ASP A 385 11.02 -9.78 15.80
CA ASP A 385 11.24 -8.36 16.00
C ASP A 385 12.69 -8.11 16.41
N LYS A 386 13.32 -7.14 15.77
CA LYS A 386 14.69 -6.70 16.02
C LYS A 386 14.67 -5.18 16.14
N TYR A 387 14.97 -4.65 17.31
CA TYR A 387 14.92 -3.20 17.54
C TYR A 387 15.83 -2.42 16.61
N GLU A 388 16.90 -3.06 16.09
CA GLU A 388 17.86 -2.50 15.16
C GLU A 388 17.33 -2.32 13.72
N THR A 389 16.14 -2.84 13.42
CA THR A 389 15.57 -2.79 12.07
C THR A 389 15.43 -1.35 11.58
N HIS A 390 15.88 -1.10 10.35
CA HIS A 390 15.85 0.24 9.72
C HIS A 390 14.48 0.54 9.15
N ASN A 391 13.51 0.76 10.03
CA ASN A 391 12.16 1.10 9.63
C ASN A 391 12.00 2.57 9.23
N GLU A 392 11.14 2.79 8.26
CA GLU A 392 10.63 4.09 7.85
C GLU A 392 9.27 4.34 8.48
N TYR A 393 9.05 5.55 8.96
CA TYR A 393 7.77 5.98 9.51
C TYR A 393 7.31 7.25 8.81
N THR A 394 6.17 7.18 8.11
CA THR A 394 5.55 8.33 7.48
C THR A 394 4.39 8.82 8.33
N VAL A 395 4.53 10.05 8.83
CA VAL A 395 3.52 10.76 9.62
C VAL A 395 2.72 11.65 8.70
N LYS A 396 1.40 11.57 8.75
CA LYS A 396 0.44 12.41 8.02
C LYS A 396 -0.48 13.07 9.04
N THR A 397 -0.55 14.40 9.05
CA THR A 397 -1.44 15.15 9.95
C THR A 397 -2.58 15.77 9.16
N PHE A 398 -3.80 15.46 9.57
CA PHE A 398 -5.03 15.96 8.98
C PHE A 398 -5.75 16.90 9.97
N ILE A 399 -6.47 17.87 9.42
CA ILE A 399 -7.38 18.72 10.17
C ILE A 399 -8.78 18.64 9.58
N ARG A 400 -9.75 18.33 10.44
CA ARG A 400 -11.18 18.41 10.14
C ARG A 400 -11.81 19.49 10.99
N GLU A 401 -12.01 20.66 10.42
CA GLU A 401 -12.69 21.74 11.11
C GLU A 401 -14.19 21.45 11.26
N VAL A 402 -14.82 22.02 12.30
CA VAL A 402 -16.26 21.88 12.50
C VAL A 402 -17.04 22.37 11.28
N GLY A 403 -17.85 21.50 10.70
CA GLY A 403 -18.61 21.76 9.48
C GLY A 403 -17.88 21.43 8.18
N SER A 404 -16.62 21.02 8.24
CA SER A 404 -15.90 20.48 7.07
C SER A 404 -16.48 19.13 6.65
N ARG A 405 -16.52 18.91 5.32
CA ARG A 405 -16.97 17.65 4.71
C ARG A 405 -15.84 16.68 4.40
N TYR A 406 -14.58 17.05 4.71
CA TYR A 406 -13.41 16.26 4.42
C TYR A 406 -12.26 16.57 5.39
N ASP A 407 -11.26 15.71 5.42
CA ASP A 407 -10.02 15.86 6.18
C ASP A 407 -8.95 16.49 5.29
N ARG A 408 -8.51 17.70 5.65
CA ARG A 408 -7.40 18.37 4.98
C ARG A 408 -6.08 17.77 5.43
N LEU A 409 -5.25 17.28 4.54
CA LEU A 409 -3.88 16.86 4.84
C LEU A 409 -2.99 18.11 4.91
N VAL A 410 -2.58 18.49 6.12
CA VAL A 410 -1.90 19.76 6.38
C VAL A 410 -0.41 19.64 6.63
N GLY A 411 0.13 18.42 6.69
CA GLY A 411 1.56 18.17 6.79
C GLY A 411 1.90 16.70 6.74
N THR A 412 3.09 16.42 6.19
CA THR A 412 3.68 15.08 6.13
C THR A 412 5.13 15.12 6.57
N LYS A 413 5.59 14.04 7.20
CA LYS A 413 6.99 13.88 7.59
C LYS A 413 7.38 12.40 7.57
N THR A 414 8.47 12.09 6.91
CA THR A 414 9.07 10.75 6.98
C THR A 414 10.31 10.80 7.86
N VAL A 415 10.44 9.83 8.75
CA VAL A 415 11.59 9.62 9.63
C VAL A 415 12.00 8.16 9.63
N TYR A 416 13.25 7.90 9.96
CA TYR A 416 13.82 6.56 9.99
C TYR A 416 14.30 6.21 11.39
N ALA A 417 14.08 4.96 11.81
CA ALA A 417 14.78 4.41 12.95
C ALA A 417 16.17 3.95 12.48
N PHE A 418 17.20 4.43 13.14
CA PHE A 418 18.62 4.14 12.81
C PHE A 418 18.99 4.61 11.38
N GLU A 419 19.36 5.87 11.26
CA GLU A 419 20.02 6.45 10.09
C GLU A 419 21.51 6.09 10.02
#